data_3c761b9c2e1c1291dd6257173b78fd23
#
_entry.id   3c761b9c2e1c1291dd6257173b78fd23
#
_cell.length_a   1.000
_cell.length_b   1.000
_cell.length_c   1.000
_cell.angle_alpha   90.00
_cell.angle_beta   90.00
_cell.angle_gamma   90.00
#
_symmetry.space_group_name_H-M   'P 1'
#
loop_
_entity.id
_entity.type
_entity.pdbx_description
1 polymer ?
#
loop_
_entity_poly.entity_id
_entity_poly.type
_entity_poly.pdbx_seq_one_letter_code
_entity_poly.pdbx_strand_id
1 'polypeptide(L)'
;MTTIRLYWNNICVLHRQELQFLNEIREELRKDNIDLDITCFGLGYGRHMSDYLREEDSVLPDLVVSTDLEVFEDERIWNRFREHGLLPLKEFFPVKDIPELGGLKKASALLPYLAIPLVFYSDVELLRQTSMDARSINANFFTGTDADSEQSISLNRLVESSFPLSYGGINNSAVKTVAKLTWESFGMETAKHFLTASNVFDMPIQAFHQVSIGASPLALVPSVYALRADGKKNKAYWPLEGAPAIPSYICAGTSVPKDALFAVIEKLRSPRFGHFYTTNGCLYSCAPADPLPDLSFLEGSRTNRGLLVPSESFLNSLPAETFYKMYHRVFPAGS
;
A
#
# COMPACT_ATOMS: atom_id res chain seq x y z
N MET A 1 -3.30 -32.90 -13.47
CA MET A 1 -3.14 -31.85 -12.46
C MET A 1 -2.74 -30.58 -13.17
N THR A 2 -3.52 -29.49 -12.99
CA THR A 2 -3.23 -28.19 -13.59
C THR A 2 -2.29 -27.43 -12.65
N THR A 3 -1.12 -27.01 -13.15
CA THR A 3 -0.20 -26.17 -12.37
C THR A 3 -0.46 -24.70 -12.69
N ILE A 4 -0.63 -23.87 -11.66
CA ILE A 4 -0.82 -22.42 -11.76
C ILE A 4 0.39 -21.76 -11.12
N ARG A 5 1.11 -20.96 -11.89
CA ARG A 5 2.23 -20.15 -11.40
C ARG A 5 1.68 -18.85 -10.79
N LEU A 6 1.79 -18.75 -9.46
CA LEU A 6 1.38 -17.60 -8.68
C LEU A 6 2.60 -16.75 -8.27
N TYR A 7 2.63 -15.49 -8.67
CA TYR A 7 3.56 -14.51 -8.13
C TYR A 7 2.89 -13.67 -7.06
N TRP A 8 3.48 -13.71 -5.87
CA TRP A 8 2.94 -13.11 -4.66
C TRP A 8 3.89 -12.05 -4.10
N ASN A 9 3.43 -10.81 -4.04
CA ASN A 9 4.16 -9.76 -3.35
C ASN A 9 3.67 -9.67 -1.90
N ASN A 10 4.53 -10.04 -0.96
CA ASN A 10 4.18 -10.14 0.46
C ASN A 10 3.96 -8.77 1.12
N ILE A 11 3.17 -8.78 2.20
CA ILE A 11 2.96 -7.61 3.05
C ILE A 11 3.87 -7.72 4.28
N CYS A 12 5.03 -7.05 4.19
CA CYS A 12 6.00 -6.79 5.25
C CYS A 12 5.88 -7.71 6.48
N VAL A 13 5.33 -7.20 7.59
CA VAL A 13 5.25 -7.95 8.86
C VAL A 13 4.27 -9.12 8.85
N LEU A 14 3.40 -9.23 7.85
CA LEU A 14 2.42 -10.31 7.72
C LEU A 14 2.95 -11.51 6.92
N HIS A 15 4.13 -11.40 6.30
CA HIS A 15 4.64 -12.36 5.30
C HIS A 15 4.67 -13.82 5.77
N ARG A 16 4.96 -14.10 7.05
CA ARG A 16 5.01 -15.47 7.56
C ARG A 16 3.64 -16.11 7.60
N GLN A 17 2.64 -15.35 8.04
CA GLN A 17 1.26 -15.82 8.09
C GLN A 17 0.67 -15.93 6.69
N GLU A 18 0.98 -14.98 5.79
CA GLU A 18 0.59 -15.08 4.38
C GLU A 18 1.12 -16.38 3.75
N LEU A 19 2.40 -16.69 3.94
CA LEU A 19 3.00 -17.92 3.42
C LEU A 19 2.33 -19.18 4.00
N GLN A 20 2.00 -19.18 5.28
CA GLN A 20 1.25 -20.28 5.90
C GLN A 20 -0.11 -20.45 5.22
N PHE A 21 -0.89 -19.38 5.05
CA PHE A 21 -2.18 -19.43 4.38
C PHE A 21 -2.07 -19.89 2.93
N LEU A 22 -1.08 -19.41 2.19
CA LEU A 22 -0.84 -19.82 0.81
C LEU A 22 -0.54 -21.32 0.71
N ASN A 23 0.24 -21.87 1.63
CA ASN A 23 0.51 -23.30 1.70
C ASN A 23 -0.77 -24.11 2.03
N GLU A 24 -1.60 -23.64 2.95
CA GLU A 24 -2.87 -24.29 3.27
C GLU A 24 -3.82 -24.29 2.04
N ILE A 25 -3.93 -23.16 1.33
CA ILE A 25 -4.68 -23.09 0.06
C ILE A 25 -4.13 -24.07 -0.97
N ARG A 26 -2.83 -24.14 -1.12
CA ARG A 26 -2.18 -25.08 -2.04
C ARG A 26 -2.59 -26.52 -1.74
N GLU A 27 -2.56 -26.94 -0.46
CA GLU A 27 -2.96 -28.29 -0.08
C GLU A 27 -4.48 -28.55 -0.29
N GLU A 28 -5.32 -27.52 -0.11
CA GLU A 28 -6.74 -27.64 -0.43
C GLU A 28 -6.97 -27.82 -1.92
N LEU A 29 -6.34 -26.99 -2.77
CA LEU A 29 -6.50 -27.01 -4.21
C LEU A 29 -5.96 -28.30 -4.88
N ARG A 30 -4.96 -28.93 -4.28
CA ARG A 30 -4.47 -30.23 -4.75
C ARG A 30 -5.53 -31.32 -4.76
N LYS A 31 -6.53 -31.24 -3.86
CA LYS A 31 -7.67 -32.17 -3.85
C LYS A 31 -8.54 -32.01 -5.10
N ASP A 32 -8.51 -30.82 -5.70
CA ASP A 32 -9.23 -30.47 -6.93
C ASP A 32 -8.34 -30.58 -8.18
N ASN A 33 -7.20 -31.29 -8.08
CA ASN A 33 -6.20 -31.43 -9.14
C ASN A 33 -5.57 -30.12 -9.62
N ILE A 34 -5.49 -29.11 -8.75
CA ILE A 34 -4.81 -27.83 -8.99
C ILE A 34 -3.58 -27.76 -8.10
N ASP A 35 -2.39 -27.52 -8.66
CA ASP A 35 -1.16 -27.24 -7.90
C ASP A 35 -0.75 -25.79 -8.07
N LEU A 36 -0.32 -25.16 -6.99
CA LEU A 36 0.21 -23.80 -7.00
C LEU A 36 1.73 -23.81 -6.96
N ASP A 37 2.35 -23.28 -8.00
CA ASP A 37 3.78 -22.94 -8.03
C ASP A 37 3.93 -21.49 -7.56
N ILE A 38 4.26 -21.30 -6.27
CA ILE A 38 4.25 -20.00 -5.62
C ILE A 38 5.66 -19.41 -5.58
N THR A 39 5.83 -18.27 -6.24
CA THR A 39 7.04 -17.44 -6.11
C THR A 39 6.71 -16.18 -5.32
N CYS A 40 7.39 -15.99 -4.19
CA CYS A 40 7.20 -14.82 -3.33
C CYS A 40 8.24 -13.73 -3.65
N PHE A 41 7.79 -12.48 -3.58
CA PHE A 41 8.59 -11.27 -3.76
C PHE A 41 8.40 -10.31 -2.59
N GLY A 42 9.28 -9.33 -2.47
CA GLY A 42 9.21 -8.31 -1.43
C GLY A 42 10.13 -8.60 -0.26
N LEU A 43 9.71 -8.20 0.95
CA LEU A 43 10.57 -8.29 2.14
C LEU A 43 11.02 -9.73 2.41
N GLY A 44 12.33 -9.91 2.53
CA GLY A 44 12.96 -11.20 2.84
C GLY A 44 13.28 -12.07 1.62
N TYR A 45 12.87 -11.66 0.42
CA TYR A 45 13.12 -12.43 -0.81
C TYR A 45 14.18 -11.79 -1.72
N GLY A 46 14.78 -10.67 -1.31
CA GLY A 46 15.93 -10.05 -1.97
C GLY A 46 15.68 -9.47 -3.37
N ARG A 47 14.44 -9.49 -3.84
CA ARG A 47 14.08 -9.06 -5.19
C ARG A 47 12.67 -8.48 -5.25
N HIS A 48 12.50 -7.38 -5.99
CA HIS A 48 11.19 -6.84 -6.32
C HIS A 48 10.58 -7.58 -7.50
N MET A 49 9.26 -7.70 -7.52
CA MET A 49 8.54 -8.39 -8.59
C MET A 49 8.70 -7.65 -9.92
N SER A 50 8.62 -6.31 -9.90
CA SER A 50 8.82 -5.48 -11.08
C SER A 50 10.23 -5.62 -11.66
N ASP A 51 11.28 -5.70 -10.84
CA ASP A 51 12.65 -5.91 -11.31
C ASP A 51 12.81 -7.24 -12.01
N TYR A 52 12.24 -8.29 -11.43
CA TYR A 52 12.22 -9.60 -12.07
C TYR A 52 11.49 -9.59 -13.40
N LEU A 53 10.30 -9.00 -13.44
CA LEU A 53 9.47 -9.00 -14.64
C LEU A 53 10.00 -8.10 -15.77
N ARG A 54 10.95 -7.17 -15.48
CA ARG A 54 11.66 -6.39 -16.51
C ARG A 54 12.70 -7.19 -17.27
N GLU A 55 13.17 -8.29 -16.72
CA GLU A 55 14.14 -9.14 -17.43
C GLU A 55 13.47 -9.82 -18.61
N GLU A 56 14.11 -9.79 -19.78
CA GLU A 56 13.54 -10.32 -21.03
C GLU A 56 13.26 -11.82 -20.97
N ASP A 57 14.11 -12.56 -20.25
CA ASP A 57 14.01 -14.01 -20.05
C ASP A 57 13.14 -14.41 -18.84
N SER A 58 12.60 -13.44 -18.12
CA SER A 58 11.73 -13.72 -16.99
C SER A 58 10.45 -14.42 -17.43
N VAL A 59 10.07 -15.44 -16.66
CA VAL A 59 8.84 -16.19 -16.94
C VAL A 59 7.64 -15.42 -16.40
N LEU A 60 6.61 -15.25 -17.24
CA LEU A 60 5.37 -14.64 -16.81
C LEU A 60 4.55 -15.61 -15.94
N PRO A 61 3.92 -15.12 -14.88
CA PRO A 61 3.00 -15.91 -14.06
C PRO A 61 1.63 -16.06 -14.73
N ASP A 62 0.89 -17.09 -14.32
CA ASP A 62 -0.53 -17.22 -14.66
C ASP A 62 -1.41 -16.33 -13.80
N LEU A 63 -0.97 -16.06 -12.56
CA LEU A 63 -1.65 -15.25 -11.57
C LEU A 63 -0.67 -14.36 -10.80
N VAL A 64 -0.97 -13.08 -10.69
CA VAL A 64 -0.22 -12.10 -9.91
C VAL A 64 -1.08 -11.56 -8.78
N VAL A 65 -0.52 -11.46 -7.57
CA VAL A 65 -1.06 -10.64 -6.47
C VAL A 65 0.04 -9.70 -6.02
N SER A 66 -0.16 -8.40 -6.22
CA SER A 66 0.93 -7.45 -5.98
C SER A 66 0.45 -6.10 -5.43
N THR A 67 1.25 -5.59 -4.49
CA THR A 67 1.29 -4.18 -4.07
C THR A 67 2.39 -3.40 -4.79
N ASP A 68 3.24 -4.07 -5.58
CA ASP A 68 4.25 -3.41 -6.41
C ASP A 68 3.57 -2.82 -7.65
N LEU A 69 3.29 -1.51 -7.59
CA LEU A 69 2.55 -0.81 -8.63
C LEU A 69 3.27 -0.77 -9.97
N GLU A 70 4.61 -0.87 -9.98
CA GLU A 70 5.38 -0.89 -11.22
C GLU A 70 5.06 -2.11 -12.09
N VAL A 71 4.63 -3.21 -11.47
CA VAL A 71 4.13 -4.39 -12.21
C VAL A 71 2.98 -4.03 -13.16
N PHE A 72 2.16 -3.05 -12.77
CA PHE A 72 0.96 -2.63 -13.50
C PHE A 72 1.11 -1.28 -14.23
N GLU A 73 2.21 -0.57 -14.01
CA GLU A 73 2.47 0.77 -14.53
C GLU A 73 3.65 0.84 -15.51
N ASP A 74 4.63 -0.06 -15.41
CA ASP A 74 5.72 -0.16 -16.38
C ASP A 74 5.17 -0.76 -17.68
N GLU A 75 5.17 0.04 -18.76
CA GLU A 75 4.61 -0.36 -20.05
C GLU A 75 5.27 -1.62 -20.63
N ARG A 76 6.56 -1.85 -20.37
CA ARG A 76 7.26 -3.04 -20.84
C ARG A 76 6.69 -4.30 -20.19
N ILE A 77 6.47 -4.25 -18.86
CA ILE A 77 5.87 -5.35 -18.11
C ILE A 77 4.42 -5.55 -18.55
N TRP A 78 3.66 -4.44 -18.59
CA TRP A 78 2.23 -4.48 -18.88
C TRP A 78 1.93 -4.93 -20.31
N ASN A 79 2.77 -4.58 -21.30
CA ASN A 79 2.66 -5.07 -22.66
C ASN A 79 2.85 -6.58 -22.74
N ARG A 80 3.84 -7.13 -22.05
CA ARG A 80 4.05 -8.59 -21.98
C ARG A 80 2.82 -9.33 -21.42
N PHE A 81 2.19 -8.79 -20.36
CA PHE A 81 0.94 -9.35 -19.85
C PHE A 81 -0.19 -9.28 -20.88
N ARG A 82 -0.34 -8.15 -21.58
CA ARG A 82 -1.37 -7.99 -22.63
C ARG A 82 -1.17 -8.97 -23.80
N GLU A 83 0.05 -9.15 -24.24
CA GLU A 83 0.41 -10.11 -25.31
C GLU A 83 0.14 -11.57 -24.91
N HIS A 84 0.31 -11.90 -23.62
CA HIS A 84 -0.01 -13.21 -23.07
C HIS A 84 -1.51 -13.45 -22.88
N GLY A 85 -2.31 -12.39 -22.99
CA GLY A 85 -3.75 -12.39 -22.75
C GLY A 85 -4.10 -12.18 -21.28
N LEU A 86 -5.04 -11.28 -21.03
CA LEU A 86 -5.51 -10.94 -19.68
C LEU A 86 -6.99 -11.26 -19.52
N LEU A 87 -7.36 -11.83 -18.37
CA LEU A 87 -8.74 -12.03 -18.01
C LEU A 87 -9.35 -10.73 -17.44
N PRO A 88 -10.57 -10.34 -17.84
CA PRO A 88 -11.27 -9.20 -17.29
C PRO A 88 -11.88 -9.56 -15.92
N LEU A 89 -11.04 -9.76 -14.90
CA LEU A 89 -11.43 -10.34 -13.61
C LEU A 89 -12.57 -9.58 -12.93
N LYS A 90 -12.68 -8.27 -13.11
CA LYS A 90 -13.75 -7.46 -12.51
C LYS A 90 -15.16 -7.78 -13.07
N GLU A 91 -15.24 -8.40 -14.22
CA GLU A 91 -16.53 -8.86 -14.78
C GLU A 91 -17.06 -10.11 -14.05
N PHE A 92 -16.17 -10.85 -13.39
CA PHE A 92 -16.47 -12.12 -12.74
C PHE A 92 -16.46 -12.04 -11.22
N PHE A 93 -15.68 -11.13 -10.66
CA PHE A 93 -15.50 -10.99 -9.21
C PHE A 93 -15.97 -9.61 -8.74
N PRO A 94 -17.03 -9.55 -7.95
CA PRO A 94 -17.51 -8.27 -7.41
C PRO A 94 -16.50 -7.67 -6.43
N VAL A 95 -16.43 -6.35 -6.42
CA VAL A 95 -15.62 -5.55 -5.48
C VAL A 95 -16.57 -4.89 -4.50
N LYS A 96 -16.13 -4.73 -3.26
CA LYS A 96 -16.89 -4.04 -2.22
C LYS A 96 -17.24 -2.61 -2.68
N ASP A 97 -18.51 -2.28 -2.63
CA ASP A 97 -19.00 -0.94 -2.98
C ASP A 97 -19.06 -0.07 -1.71
N ILE A 98 -17.95 0.55 -1.41
CA ILE A 98 -17.83 1.50 -0.30
C ILE A 98 -17.01 2.72 -0.74
N PRO A 99 -17.32 3.92 -0.21
CA PRO A 99 -16.64 5.17 -0.59
C PRO A 99 -15.11 5.10 -0.46
N GLU A 100 -14.62 4.41 0.58
CA GLU A 100 -13.21 4.27 0.89
C GLU A 100 -12.41 3.58 -0.23
N LEU A 101 -13.05 2.74 -1.05
CA LEU A 101 -12.41 2.01 -2.16
C LEU A 101 -12.67 2.67 -3.53
N GLY A 102 -13.41 3.76 -3.58
CA GLY A 102 -13.82 4.42 -4.83
C GLY A 102 -12.68 4.92 -5.72
N GLY A 103 -11.51 5.19 -5.12
CA GLY A 103 -10.31 5.63 -5.83
C GLY A 103 -9.45 4.53 -6.46
N LEU A 104 -9.77 3.25 -6.24
CA LEU A 104 -8.98 2.16 -6.81
C LEU A 104 -9.16 2.06 -8.33
N LYS A 105 -8.10 1.64 -9.04
CA LYS A 105 -8.13 1.45 -10.51
C LYS A 105 -9.31 0.61 -10.98
N LYS A 106 -9.98 1.08 -12.02
CA LYS A 106 -11.18 0.42 -12.59
C LYS A 106 -10.92 -0.44 -13.82
N ALA A 107 -9.67 -0.58 -14.28
CA ALA A 107 -9.33 -1.45 -15.41
C ALA A 107 -9.87 -2.88 -15.20
N SER A 108 -10.54 -3.45 -16.21
CA SER A 108 -11.25 -4.74 -16.09
C SER A 108 -10.33 -5.91 -15.70
N ALA A 109 -9.08 -5.88 -16.14
CA ALA A 109 -8.08 -6.91 -15.84
C ALA A 109 -7.48 -6.81 -14.43
N LEU A 110 -7.58 -5.66 -13.76
CA LEU A 110 -7.03 -5.43 -12.42
C LEU A 110 -8.13 -5.54 -11.38
N LEU A 111 -8.24 -6.69 -10.72
CA LEU A 111 -9.18 -6.90 -9.62
C LEU A 111 -8.60 -6.33 -8.33
N PRO A 112 -9.18 -5.28 -7.74
CA PRO A 112 -8.77 -4.80 -6.43
C PRO A 112 -8.84 -5.91 -5.38
N TYR A 113 -7.76 -6.09 -4.63
CA TYR A 113 -7.63 -7.13 -3.63
C TYR A 113 -7.62 -6.55 -2.22
N LEU A 114 -6.66 -5.68 -1.95
CA LEU A 114 -6.50 -4.99 -0.67
C LEU A 114 -6.17 -3.52 -0.91
N ALA A 115 -6.42 -2.69 0.10
CA ALA A 115 -5.82 -1.37 0.22
C ALA A 115 -5.12 -1.26 1.58
N ILE A 116 -3.87 -0.81 1.58
CA ILE A 116 -3.02 -0.67 2.77
C ILE A 116 -2.95 0.79 3.14
N PRO A 117 -3.68 1.26 4.17
CA PRO A 117 -3.61 2.65 4.59
C PRO A 117 -2.24 2.99 5.15
N LEU A 118 -1.77 4.19 4.86
CA LEU A 118 -0.63 4.81 5.53
C LEU A 118 -1.17 5.78 6.59
N VAL A 119 -0.75 5.56 7.82
CA VAL A 119 -1.21 6.33 8.98
C VAL A 119 -0.03 6.97 9.70
N PHE A 120 -0.27 8.02 10.44
CA PHE A 120 0.76 8.63 11.26
C PHE A 120 1.00 7.81 12.52
N TYR A 121 2.27 7.64 12.85
CA TYR A 121 2.75 7.06 14.10
C TYR A 121 3.69 8.04 14.78
N SER A 122 3.44 8.40 16.03
CA SER A 122 4.18 9.47 16.70
C SER A 122 4.76 9.06 18.07
N ASP A 123 5.85 9.70 18.45
CA ASP A 123 6.21 9.90 19.85
C ASP A 123 5.49 11.15 20.34
N VAL A 124 4.57 11.00 21.30
CA VAL A 124 3.65 12.07 21.72
C VAL A 124 4.38 13.28 22.29
N GLU A 125 5.38 13.05 23.13
CA GLU A 125 6.11 14.14 23.78
C GLU A 125 7.02 14.88 22.79
N LEU A 126 7.77 14.12 21.98
CA LEU A 126 8.64 14.71 20.98
C LEU A 126 7.85 15.47 19.90
N LEU A 127 6.68 14.93 19.50
CA LEU A 127 5.79 15.60 18.56
C LEU A 127 5.25 16.92 19.15
N ARG A 128 4.86 16.92 20.43
CA ARG A 128 4.40 18.12 21.13
C ARG A 128 5.49 19.20 21.17
N GLN A 129 6.72 18.83 21.53
CA GLN A 129 7.87 19.75 21.58
C GLN A 129 8.15 20.33 20.20
N THR A 130 8.30 19.47 19.18
CA THR A 130 8.57 19.90 17.80
C THR A 130 7.44 20.78 17.24
N SER A 131 6.17 20.50 17.61
CA SER A 131 5.04 21.32 17.19
C SER A 131 5.01 22.69 17.86
N MET A 132 5.47 22.82 19.11
CA MET A 132 5.61 24.11 19.78
C MET A 132 6.68 24.98 19.12
N ASP A 133 7.80 24.38 18.75
CA ASP A 133 8.86 25.06 18.01
C ASP A 133 8.39 25.44 16.59
N ALA A 134 7.62 24.59 15.93
CA ALA A 134 7.05 24.83 14.60
C ALA A 134 5.92 25.89 14.61
N ARG A 135 5.20 26.11 15.72
CA ARG A 135 4.21 27.21 15.85
C ARG A 135 4.83 28.58 15.70
N SER A 136 6.10 28.73 16.06
CA SER A 136 6.86 29.96 15.79
C SER A 136 7.04 30.22 14.27
N ILE A 137 6.77 29.20 13.42
CA ILE A 137 6.91 29.22 11.95
C ILE A 137 5.54 29.13 11.24
N ASN A 138 4.42 29.33 11.94
CA ASN A 138 3.02 29.22 11.42
C ASN A 138 2.60 27.80 10.96
N ALA A 139 3.28 26.74 11.37
CA ALA A 139 2.95 25.36 10.99
C ALA A 139 1.97 24.72 11.99
N ASN A 140 0.68 25.03 11.87
CA ASN A 140 -0.35 24.39 12.67
C ASN A 140 -0.94 23.18 11.92
N PHE A 141 -0.29 22.01 12.02
CA PHE A 141 -0.74 20.77 11.36
C PHE A 141 -1.66 19.89 12.23
N PHE A 142 -1.86 20.26 13.51
CA PHE A 142 -2.87 19.66 14.38
C PHE A 142 -4.21 20.35 14.24
N THR A 143 -5.27 19.56 14.23
CA THR A 143 -6.65 20.02 14.46
C THR A 143 -7.17 19.41 15.76
N GLY A 144 -8.08 20.11 16.46
CA GLY A 144 -8.61 19.66 17.74
C GLY A 144 -7.75 20.12 18.91
N THR A 145 -7.93 21.38 19.30
CA THR A 145 -7.23 22.01 20.45
C THR A 145 -7.98 21.86 21.76
N ASP A 146 -9.28 21.50 21.71
CA ASP A 146 -10.12 21.31 22.87
C ASP A 146 -10.02 19.91 23.43
N ALA A 147 -10.12 19.75 24.73
CA ALA A 147 -9.92 18.48 25.44
C ALA A 147 -10.86 17.34 24.98
N ASP A 148 -12.00 17.71 24.38
CA ASP A 148 -13.04 16.79 23.88
C ASP A 148 -13.01 16.60 22.36
N SER A 149 -12.12 17.29 21.63
CA SER A 149 -12.03 17.17 20.17
C SER A 149 -11.03 16.10 19.77
N GLU A 150 -11.44 15.23 18.84
CA GLU A 150 -10.56 14.22 18.27
C GLU A 150 -9.36 14.87 17.57
N GLN A 151 -8.15 14.50 17.97
CA GLN A 151 -6.93 15.05 17.37
C GLN A 151 -6.66 14.41 16.02
N SER A 152 -6.41 15.22 15.00
CA SER A 152 -6.02 14.76 13.66
C SER A 152 -4.78 15.51 13.18
N ILE A 153 -4.02 14.86 12.30
CA ILE A 153 -2.83 15.44 11.66
C ILE A 153 -3.12 15.61 10.17
N SER A 154 -2.90 16.82 9.65
CA SER A 154 -3.07 17.12 8.23
C SER A 154 -1.81 16.80 7.44
N LEU A 155 -1.90 15.87 6.51
CA LEU A 155 -0.82 15.57 5.57
C LEU A 155 -0.51 16.76 4.66
N ASN A 156 -1.54 17.46 4.19
CA ASN A 156 -1.38 18.62 3.32
C ASN A 156 -0.55 19.72 3.99
N ARG A 157 -0.85 20.02 5.26
CA ARG A 157 -0.09 21.02 6.02
C ARG A 157 1.36 20.58 6.30
N LEU A 158 1.59 19.28 6.50
CA LEU A 158 2.95 18.74 6.64
C LEU A 158 3.74 18.92 5.34
N VAL A 159 3.13 18.67 4.19
CA VAL A 159 3.73 18.90 2.88
C VAL A 159 4.11 20.37 2.67
N GLU A 160 3.21 21.29 3.02
CA GLU A 160 3.43 22.73 2.88
C GLU A 160 4.46 23.31 3.87
N SER A 161 4.55 22.74 5.07
CA SER A 161 5.43 23.24 6.14
C SER A 161 6.86 22.70 6.10
N SER A 162 7.15 21.74 5.22
CA SER A 162 8.42 20.99 5.22
C SER A 162 8.78 20.40 6.58
N PHE A 163 7.77 19.96 7.34
CA PHE A 163 7.97 19.29 8.61
C PHE A 163 8.78 18.01 8.43
N PRO A 164 9.75 17.69 9.31
CA PRO A 164 10.59 16.51 9.17
C PRO A 164 9.77 15.22 9.43
N LEU A 165 9.10 14.74 8.40
CA LEU A 165 8.35 13.50 8.41
C LEU A 165 9.28 12.33 8.08
N SER A 166 9.20 11.26 8.87
CA SER A 166 9.86 10.00 8.55
C SER A 166 8.90 9.08 7.81
N TYR A 167 9.31 8.49 6.70
CA TYR A 167 8.56 7.42 6.05
C TYR A 167 9.48 6.50 5.27
N GLY A 168 9.03 5.30 4.95
CA GLY A 168 9.89 4.30 4.36
C GLY A 168 9.25 3.60 3.17
N GLY A 169 10.12 2.97 2.39
CA GLY A 169 9.75 2.22 1.23
C GLY A 169 10.13 2.89 -0.09
N ILE A 170 11.35 3.41 -0.18
CA ILE A 170 11.90 4.01 -1.41
C ILE A 170 11.69 3.05 -2.60
N ASN A 171 12.03 1.78 -2.39
CA ASN A 171 11.93 0.76 -3.44
C ASN A 171 10.58 0.04 -3.46
N ASN A 172 9.57 0.51 -2.71
CA ASN A 172 8.23 -0.06 -2.71
C ASN A 172 7.15 1.00 -2.98
N SER A 173 5.91 0.59 -3.02
CA SER A 173 4.80 1.47 -3.43
C SER A 173 4.38 2.51 -2.38
N ALA A 174 4.87 2.46 -1.13
CA ALA A 174 4.47 3.41 -0.10
C ALA A 174 4.92 4.85 -0.44
N VAL A 175 6.24 5.04 -0.64
CA VAL A 175 6.79 6.36 -1.01
C VAL A 175 6.27 6.81 -2.38
N LYS A 176 6.15 5.90 -3.34
CA LYS A 176 5.62 6.20 -4.69
C LYS A 176 4.17 6.67 -4.65
N THR A 177 3.33 6.07 -3.79
CA THR A 177 1.93 6.48 -3.60
C THR A 177 1.86 7.89 -3.00
N VAL A 178 2.62 8.16 -1.95
CA VAL A 178 2.68 9.50 -1.32
C VAL A 178 3.20 10.54 -2.32
N ALA A 179 4.25 10.21 -3.07
CA ALA A 179 4.82 11.10 -4.10
C ALA A 179 3.79 11.47 -5.18
N LYS A 180 3.02 10.49 -5.67
CA LYS A 180 1.97 10.73 -6.67
C LYS A 180 0.83 11.58 -6.12
N LEU A 181 0.35 11.29 -4.90
CA LEU A 181 -0.68 12.09 -4.24
C LEU A 181 -0.24 13.53 -4.02
N THR A 182 1.00 13.72 -3.56
CA THR A 182 1.56 15.06 -3.38
C THR A 182 1.71 15.78 -4.72
N TRP A 183 2.13 15.07 -5.78
CA TRP A 183 2.21 15.66 -7.12
C TRP A 183 0.85 16.05 -7.67
N GLU A 184 -0.15 15.21 -7.52
CA GLU A 184 -1.52 15.51 -7.94
C GLU A 184 -2.08 16.74 -7.24
N SER A 185 -1.86 16.85 -5.92
CA SER A 185 -2.44 17.93 -5.11
C SER A 185 -1.68 19.25 -5.18
N PHE A 186 -0.35 19.22 -5.31
CA PHE A 186 0.51 20.39 -5.14
C PHE A 186 1.50 20.60 -6.30
N GLY A 187 1.50 19.72 -7.29
CA GLY A 187 2.43 19.77 -8.43
C GLY A 187 3.78 19.10 -8.17
N MET A 188 4.53 18.91 -9.27
CA MET A 188 5.79 18.14 -9.29
C MET A 188 6.87 18.72 -8.37
N GLU A 189 7.06 20.03 -8.39
CA GLU A 189 8.15 20.68 -7.63
C GLU A 189 7.90 20.58 -6.12
N THR A 190 6.64 20.71 -5.68
CA THR A 190 6.29 20.52 -4.26
C THR A 190 6.48 19.08 -3.84
N ALA A 191 6.07 18.10 -4.69
CA ALA A 191 6.30 16.69 -4.42
C ALA A 191 7.79 16.37 -4.28
N LYS A 192 8.61 16.87 -5.19
CA LYS A 192 10.06 16.72 -5.15
C LYS A 192 10.68 17.35 -3.89
N HIS A 193 10.26 18.58 -3.55
CA HIS A 193 10.72 19.26 -2.35
C HIS A 193 10.37 18.48 -1.08
N PHE A 194 9.11 18.03 -0.96
CA PHE A 194 8.64 17.24 0.17
C PHE A 194 9.42 15.92 0.34
N LEU A 195 9.65 15.19 -0.77
CA LEU A 195 10.46 13.98 -0.77
C LEU A 195 11.90 14.23 -0.29
N THR A 196 12.48 15.35 -0.71
CA THR A 196 13.88 15.69 -0.37
C THR A 196 14.02 16.21 1.06
N ALA A 197 12.99 16.90 1.58
CA ALA A 197 12.96 17.46 2.94
C ALA A 197 12.63 16.41 4.02
N SER A 198 12.04 15.29 3.61
CA SER A 198 11.65 14.21 4.53
C SER A 198 12.77 13.21 4.78
N ASN A 199 12.70 12.52 5.93
CA ASN A 199 13.58 11.40 6.24
C ASN A 199 13.03 10.12 5.62
N VAL A 200 13.49 9.78 4.42
CA VAL A 200 12.98 8.63 3.67
C VAL A 200 13.93 7.43 3.81
N PHE A 201 13.38 6.26 4.12
CA PHE A 201 14.10 5.02 4.38
C PHE A 201 13.77 3.95 3.34
N ASP A 202 14.64 2.96 3.19
CA ASP A 202 14.42 1.83 2.30
C ASP A 202 13.16 1.05 2.65
N MET A 203 12.91 0.87 3.95
CA MET A 203 11.78 0.06 4.44
C MET A 203 10.91 0.82 5.45
N PRO A 204 9.58 0.62 5.45
CA PRO A 204 8.67 1.26 6.41
C PRO A 204 9.00 0.95 7.89
N ILE A 205 9.55 -0.23 8.18
CA ILE A 205 9.96 -0.61 9.53
C ILE A 205 11.04 0.33 10.11
N GLN A 206 11.90 0.90 9.25
CA GLN A 206 12.95 1.81 9.70
C GLN A 206 12.32 3.14 10.17
N ALA A 207 11.37 3.69 9.41
CA ALA A 207 10.65 4.90 9.81
C ALA A 207 9.87 4.69 11.13
N PHE A 208 9.19 3.55 11.27
CA PHE A 208 8.54 3.15 12.53
C PHE A 208 9.53 3.10 13.70
N HIS A 209 10.71 2.52 13.47
CA HIS A 209 11.76 2.41 14.47
C HIS A 209 12.28 3.78 14.93
N GLN A 210 12.46 4.75 14.01
CA GLN A 210 12.91 6.09 14.36
C GLN A 210 12.00 6.77 15.39
N VAL A 211 10.69 6.61 15.24
CA VAL A 211 9.72 7.13 16.23
C VAL A 211 9.79 6.32 17.53
N SER A 212 9.84 5.00 17.45
CA SER A 212 9.83 4.12 18.63
C SER A 212 11.01 4.38 19.57
N ILE A 213 12.19 4.73 19.02
CA ILE A 213 13.39 5.07 19.79
C ILE A 213 13.49 6.57 20.15
N GLY A 214 12.53 7.40 19.74
CA GLY A 214 12.51 8.85 20.02
C GLY A 214 13.48 9.66 19.15
N ALA A 215 13.90 9.14 17.99
CA ALA A 215 14.78 9.84 17.04
C ALA A 215 13.98 10.67 16.00
N SER A 216 12.68 10.43 15.87
CA SER A 216 11.76 11.20 15.01
C SER A 216 10.44 11.43 15.74
N PRO A 217 9.85 12.64 15.64
CA PRO A 217 8.56 12.94 16.27
C PRO A 217 7.38 12.24 15.59
N LEU A 218 7.48 12.00 14.29
CA LEU A 218 6.37 11.54 13.46
C LEU A 218 6.86 10.69 12.29
N ALA A 219 6.14 9.61 12.03
CA ALA A 219 6.34 8.80 10.82
C ALA A 219 5.01 8.52 10.12
N LEU A 220 5.05 8.40 8.79
CA LEU A 220 3.96 7.87 7.98
C LEU A 220 4.27 6.41 7.66
N VAL A 221 3.46 5.50 8.16
CA VAL A 221 3.72 4.05 8.10
C VAL A 221 2.47 3.26 7.70
N PRO A 222 2.58 2.07 7.10
CA PRO A 222 1.46 1.17 6.91
C PRO A 222 0.69 0.92 8.22
N SER A 223 -0.63 0.87 8.14
CA SER A 223 -1.54 0.73 9.30
C SER A 223 -1.21 -0.44 10.22
N VAL A 224 -0.64 -1.51 9.69
CA VAL A 224 -0.18 -2.67 10.48
C VAL A 224 0.83 -2.30 11.58
N TYR A 225 1.60 -1.23 11.42
CA TYR A 225 2.50 -0.75 12.47
C TYR A 225 1.78 0.04 13.56
N ALA A 226 0.64 0.65 13.23
CA ALA A 226 -0.16 1.41 14.18
C ALA A 226 -0.72 0.55 15.32
N LEU A 227 -0.93 -0.74 15.08
CA LEU A 227 -1.31 -1.72 16.10
C LEU A 227 -0.29 -1.86 17.25
N ARG A 228 0.90 -1.30 17.09
CA ARG A 228 1.96 -1.31 18.10
C ARG A 228 1.99 -0.04 18.95
N ALA A 229 1.09 0.91 18.70
CA ALA A 229 0.95 2.10 19.53
C ALA A 229 0.45 1.69 20.94
N ASP A 230 1.12 2.19 21.99
CA ASP A 230 0.74 1.90 23.38
C ASP A 230 -0.31 2.88 23.93
N GLY A 231 -0.69 3.87 23.12
CA GLY A 231 -1.65 4.92 23.46
C GLY A 231 -1.16 5.96 24.46
N LYS A 232 0.06 5.83 24.97
CA LYS A 232 0.69 6.72 25.97
C LYS A 232 1.91 7.43 25.41
N LYS A 233 3.03 6.72 25.28
CA LYS A 233 4.25 7.21 24.66
C LYS A 233 4.08 7.38 23.16
N ASN A 234 3.47 6.38 22.53
CA ASN A 234 3.25 6.36 21.11
C ASN A 234 1.76 6.34 20.79
N LYS A 235 1.35 7.19 19.86
CA LYS A 235 -0.02 7.23 19.33
C LYS A 235 -0.02 7.10 17.82
N ALA A 236 -1.13 6.59 17.31
CA ALA A 236 -1.37 6.52 15.88
C ALA A 236 -2.56 7.40 15.49
N TYR A 237 -2.44 8.10 14.35
CA TYR A 237 -3.43 9.05 13.87
C TYR A 237 -3.82 8.73 12.44
N TRP A 238 -5.13 8.82 12.18
CA TRP A 238 -5.62 8.83 10.82
C TRP A 238 -5.41 10.23 10.21
N PRO A 239 -4.86 10.34 8.99
CA PRO A 239 -4.68 11.63 8.35
C PRO A 239 -6.02 12.36 8.14
N LEU A 240 -6.05 13.68 8.38
CA LEU A 240 -7.26 14.50 8.33
C LEU A 240 -7.97 14.43 6.97
N GLU A 241 -7.21 14.43 5.89
CA GLU A 241 -7.72 14.38 4.52
C GLU A 241 -8.17 12.98 4.07
N GLY A 242 -7.80 11.96 4.83
CA GLY A 242 -7.88 10.55 4.49
C GLY A 242 -6.48 9.92 4.43
N ALA A 243 -6.42 8.61 4.58
CA ALA A 243 -5.14 7.91 4.58
C ALA A 243 -4.65 7.62 3.15
N PRO A 244 -3.43 8.05 2.76
CA PRO A 244 -2.79 7.51 1.56
C PRO A 244 -2.84 5.99 1.60
N ALA A 245 -3.26 5.35 0.52
CA ALA A 245 -3.41 3.91 0.50
C ALA A 245 -2.64 3.27 -0.64
N ILE A 246 -1.89 2.23 -0.32
CA ILE A 246 -1.22 1.39 -1.32
C ILE A 246 -2.24 0.35 -1.80
N PRO A 247 -2.69 0.39 -3.06
CA PRO A 247 -3.56 -0.65 -3.57
C PRO A 247 -2.80 -1.93 -3.86
N SER A 248 -3.46 -3.07 -3.66
CA SER A 248 -3.05 -4.37 -4.14
C SER A 248 -4.04 -4.87 -5.16
N TYR A 249 -3.56 -5.49 -6.23
CA TYR A 249 -4.40 -6.03 -7.29
C TYR A 249 -4.09 -7.49 -7.55
N ILE A 250 -5.13 -8.21 -7.98
CA ILE A 250 -5.01 -9.51 -8.63
C ILE A 250 -5.09 -9.29 -10.14
N CYS A 251 -4.19 -9.92 -10.89
CA CYS A 251 -4.18 -9.97 -12.34
C CYS A 251 -3.96 -11.40 -12.80
N ALA A 252 -4.71 -11.88 -13.79
CA ALA A 252 -4.62 -13.25 -14.29
C ALA A 252 -4.50 -13.30 -15.81
N GLY A 253 -3.65 -14.20 -16.28
CA GLY A 253 -3.48 -14.52 -17.70
C GLY A 253 -4.54 -15.50 -18.21
N THR A 254 -4.48 -15.77 -19.52
CA THR A 254 -5.35 -16.76 -20.21
C THR A 254 -4.65 -18.07 -20.53
N SER A 255 -3.42 -18.25 -20.06
CA SER A 255 -2.55 -19.40 -20.36
C SER A 255 -3.02 -20.74 -19.78
N VAL A 256 -3.81 -20.71 -18.71
CA VAL A 256 -4.33 -21.89 -18.01
C VAL A 256 -5.86 -21.85 -17.96
N PRO A 257 -6.53 -23.00 -17.69
CA PRO A 257 -8.00 -23.05 -17.64
C PRO A 257 -8.57 -22.03 -16.66
N LYS A 258 -9.57 -21.28 -17.12
CA LYS A 258 -10.25 -20.21 -16.36
C LYS A 258 -10.81 -20.71 -15.02
N ASP A 259 -11.44 -21.90 -15.01
CA ASP A 259 -12.04 -22.46 -13.80
C ASP A 259 -10.99 -22.75 -12.72
N ALA A 260 -9.79 -23.19 -13.11
CA ALA A 260 -8.71 -23.40 -12.18
C ALA A 260 -8.20 -22.09 -11.59
N LEU A 261 -8.05 -21.04 -12.41
CA LEU A 261 -7.71 -19.69 -11.92
C LEU A 261 -8.77 -19.14 -10.97
N PHE A 262 -10.04 -19.33 -11.31
CA PHE A 262 -11.15 -18.86 -10.48
C PHE A 262 -11.18 -19.55 -9.13
N ALA A 263 -10.96 -20.86 -9.07
CA ALA A 263 -10.85 -21.59 -7.81
C ALA A 263 -9.74 -21.02 -6.90
N VAL A 264 -8.59 -20.66 -7.48
CA VAL A 264 -7.51 -20.01 -6.71
C VAL A 264 -7.93 -18.63 -6.22
N ILE A 265 -8.51 -17.79 -7.10
CA ILE A 265 -8.91 -16.42 -6.75
C ILE A 265 -10.00 -16.43 -5.67
N GLU A 266 -10.95 -17.36 -5.72
CA GLU A 266 -11.98 -17.53 -4.67
C GLU A 266 -11.35 -17.88 -3.31
N LYS A 267 -10.34 -18.75 -3.29
CA LYS A 267 -9.63 -19.08 -2.05
C LYS A 267 -8.86 -17.87 -1.51
N LEU A 268 -8.17 -17.11 -2.37
CA LEU A 268 -7.45 -15.90 -1.98
C LEU A 268 -8.39 -14.80 -1.48
N ARG A 269 -9.63 -14.76 -1.96
CA ARG A 269 -10.68 -13.81 -1.56
C ARG A 269 -11.67 -14.42 -0.56
N SER A 270 -11.31 -15.53 0.07
CA SER A 270 -12.17 -16.14 1.09
C SER A 270 -12.28 -15.23 2.33
N PRO A 271 -13.40 -15.30 3.08
CA PRO A 271 -13.58 -14.55 4.32
C PRO A 271 -12.47 -14.77 5.35
N ARG A 272 -11.82 -15.93 5.32
CA ARG A 272 -10.69 -16.25 6.19
C ARG A 272 -9.49 -15.32 5.92
N PHE A 273 -9.14 -15.11 4.63
CA PHE A 273 -8.07 -14.19 4.22
C PHE A 273 -8.45 -12.73 4.50
N GLY A 274 -9.66 -12.34 4.15
CA GLY A 274 -10.16 -11.00 4.41
C GLY A 274 -10.14 -10.66 5.89
N HIS A 275 -10.64 -11.55 6.75
CA HIS A 275 -10.61 -11.37 8.21
C HIS A 275 -9.17 -11.28 8.74
N PHE A 276 -8.26 -12.10 8.23
CA PHE A 276 -6.84 -12.02 8.60
C PHE A 276 -6.27 -10.63 8.34
N TYR A 277 -6.47 -10.09 7.15
CA TYR A 277 -5.92 -8.78 6.79
C TYR A 277 -6.58 -7.63 7.55
N THR A 278 -7.89 -7.65 7.71
CA THR A 278 -8.60 -6.58 8.42
C THR A 278 -8.26 -6.55 9.90
N THR A 279 -8.07 -7.72 10.53
CA THR A 279 -7.79 -7.84 11.98
C THR A 279 -6.31 -7.64 12.30
N ASN A 280 -5.41 -8.31 11.55
CA ASN A 280 -3.98 -8.30 11.90
C ASN A 280 -3.20 -7.18 11.23
N GLY A 281 -3.77 -6.53 10.21
CA GLY A 281 -3.10 -5.48 9.44
C GLY A 281 -3.81 -4.15 9.45
N CYS A 282 -5.05 -4.08 9.90
CA CYS A 282 -5.94 -2.93 9.68
C CYS A 282 -6.03 -2.54 8.20
N LEU A 283 -6.04 -3.55 7.32
CA LEU A 283 -6.11 -3.37 5.88
C LEU A 283 -7.56 -3.41 5.42
N TYR A 284 -7.87 -2.73 4.34
CA TYR A 284 -9.17 -2.82 3.68
C TYR A 284 -9.15 -3.99 2.70
N SER A 285 -9.95 -5.02 2.96
CA SER A 285 -10.24 -6.04 1.96
C SER A 285 -11.26 -5.53 0.95
N CYS A 286 -11.01 -5.80 -0.33
CA CYS A 286 -11.90 -5.42 -1.42
C CYS A 286 -12.94 -6.50 -1.74
N ALA A 287 -12.96 -7.63 -1.03
CA ALA A 287 -14.00 -8.65 -1.19
C ALA A 287 -15.30 -8.20 -0.49
N PRO A 288 -16.49 -8.38 -1.13
CA PRO A 288 -17.75 -7.86 -0.59
C PRO A 288 -18.13 -8.37 0.80
N ALA A 289 -17.85 -9.65 1.08
CA ALA A 289 -18.23 -10.31 2.32
C ALA A 289 -17.33 -9.97 3.52
N ASP A 290 -16.17 -9.34 3.28
CA ASP A 290 -15.21 -9.11 4.35
C ASP A 290 -15.61 -7.90 5.21
N PRO A 291 -15.33 -7.90 6.52
CA PRO A 291 -15.58 -6.73 7.36
C PRO A 291 -14.66 -5.56 6.99
N LEU A 292 -15.02 -4.37 7.41
CA LEU A 292 -14.08 -3.24 7.46
C LEU A 292 -13.12 -3.42 8.65
N PRO A 293 -11.89 -2.88 8.56
CA PRO A 293 -10.98 -2.89 9.70
C PRO A 293 -11.54 -2.08 10.87
N ASP A 294 -11.26 -2.53 12.09
CA ASP A 294 -11.49 -1.72 13.28
C ASP A 294 -10.37 -0.68 13.39
N LEU A 295 -10.74 0.59 13.28
CA LEU A 295 -9.83 1.72 13.35
C LEU A 295 -10.04 2.54 14.64
N SER A 296 -10.82 2.04 15.59
CA SER A 296 -11.23 2.77 16.81
C SER A 296 -10.06 3.21 17.70
N PHE A 297 -8.90 2.54 17.57
CA PHE A 297 -7.67 2.88 18.29
C PHE A 297 -6.85 4.00 17.62
N LEU A 298 -7.22 4.43 16.42
CA LEU A 298 -6.57 5.51 15.68
C LEU A 298 -7.27 6.83 15.98
N GLU A 299 -6.53 7.78 16.50
CA GLU A 299 -7.04 9.15 16.65
C GLU A 299 -7.42 9.73 15.28
N GLY A 300 -8.50 10.48 15.18
CA GLY A 300 -8.99 11.06 13.92
C GLY A 300 -9.81 10.13 13.04
N SER A 301 -9.86 8.84 13.34
CA SER A 301 -10.55 7.84 12.49
C SER A 301 -12.08 7.91 12.55
N ARG A 302 -12.65 8.62 13.52
CA ARG A 302 -14.12 8.77 13.65
C ARG A 302 -14.68 9.79 12.68
N THR A 303 -13.89 10.82 12.35
CA THR A 303 -14.29 11.95 11.51
C THR A 303 -14.08 11.66 10.02
N ASN A 304 -13.05 10.92 9.67
CA ASN A 304 -12.75 10.55 8.29
C ASN A 304 -12.11 9.15 8.24
N ARG A 305 -12.65 8.27 7.40
CA ARG A 305 -12.09 6.94 7.11
C ARG A 305 -11.73 6.77 5.64
N GLY A 306 -11.76 7.87 4.87
CA GLY A 306 -11.47 7.85 3.45
C GLY A 306 -10.06 7.39 3.15
N LEU A 307 -9.89 6.66 2.05
CA LEU A 307 -8.61 6.29 1.49
C LEU A 307 -8.27 7.26 0.35
N LEU A 308 -7.03 7.73 0.33
CA LEU A 308 -6.50 8.54 -0.75
C LEU A 308 -5.62 7.67 -1.66
N VAL A 309 -6.02 7.60 -2.92
CA VAL A 309 -5.21 7.04 -4.01
C VAL A 309 -5.15 8.08 -5.13
N PRO A 310 -4.06 8.15 -5.91
CA PRO A 310 -4.00 9.05 -7.05
C PRO A 310 -5.17 8.79 -7.99
N SER A 311 -5.83 9.87 -8.46
CA SER A 311 -7.00 9.73 -9.31
C SER A 311 -6.65 9.09 -10.67
N GLU A 312 -7.61 8.39 -11.26
CA GLU A 312 -7.43 7.77 -12.58
C GLU A 312 -7.12 8.83 -13.64
N SER A 313 -7.74 10.01 -13.56
CA SER A 313 -7.45 11.13 -14.47
C SER A 313 -6.01 11.62 -14.35
N PHE A 314 -5.49 11.74 -13.13
CA PHE A 314 -4.09 12.10 -12.91
C PHE A 314 -3.15 11.03 -13.44
N LEU A 315 -3.37 9.76 -13.11
CA LEU A 315 -2.53 8.65 -13.56
C LEU A 315 -2.52 8.51 -15.08
N ASN A 316 -3.65 8.77 -15.75
CA ASN A 316 -3.73 8.75 -17.21
C ASN A 316 -3.02 9.97 -17.87
N SER A 317 -2.94 11.09 -17.14
CA SER A 317 -2.24 12.29 -17.62
C SER A 317 -0.74 12.30 -17.35
N LEU A 318 -0.27 11.45 -16.43
CA LEU A 318 1.12 11.34 -16.01
C LEU A 318 1.77 10.08 -16.59
N PRO A 319 2.59 10.20 -17.67
CA PRO A 319 3.34 9.04 -18.16
C PRO A 319 4.21 8.44 -17.05
N ALA A 320 4.16 7.13 -16.87
CA ALA A 320 4.92 6.43 -15.83
C ALA A 320 6.42 6.77 -15.92
N GLU A 321 6.99 6.79 -17.13
CA GLU A 321 8.39 7.18 -17.35
C GLU A 321 8.72 8.56 -16.76
N THR A 322 7.82 9.54 -16.92
CA THR A 322 8.00 10.90 -16.39
C THR A 322 8.05 10.89 -14.86
N PHE A 323 7.14 10.15 -14.24
CA PHE A 323 7.13 9.97 -12.77
C PHE A 323 8.41 9.29 -12.29
N TYR A 324 8.75 8.14 -12.85
CA TYR A 324 9.92 7.37 -12.41
C TYR A 324 11.24 8.10 -12.68
N LYS A 325 11.34 8.86 -13.76
CA LYS A 325 12.51 9.73 -14.03
C LYS A 325 12.69 10.82 -12.96
N MET A 326 11.62 11.44 -12.50
CA MET A 326 11.66 12.38 -11.36
C MET A 326 12.03 11.63 -10.07
N TYR A 327 11.36 10.53 -9.80
CA TYR A 327 11.53 9.74 -8.59
C TYR A 327 12.98 9.24 -8.40
N HIS A 328 13.58 8.67 -9.44
CA HIS A 328 14.98 8.19 -9.40
C HIS A 328 16.02 9.32 -9.39
N ARG A 329 15.65 10.54 -9.72
CA ARG A 329 16.53 11.70 -9.48
C ARG A 329 16.58 12.09 -8.01
N VAL A 330 15.47 11.92 -7.28
CA VAL A 330 15.41 12.14 -5.83
C VAL A 330 16.05 10.99 -5.08
N PHE A 331 15.79 9.77 -5.52
CA PHE A 331 16.30 8.53 -4.93
C PHE A 331 17.09 7.72 -5.97
N PRO A 332 18.40 8.00 -6.15
CA PRO A 332 19.23 7.22 -7.07
C PRO A 332 19.31 5.75 -6.64
N ALA A 333 19.30 4.83 -7.61
CA ALA A 333 19.48 3.41 -7.34
C ALA A 333 20.84 3.18 -6.63
N GLY A 334 20.80 2.55 -5.46
CA GLY A 334 22.01 2.26 -4.66
C GLY A 334 22.41 3.36 -3.66
N SER A 335 21.54 4.35 -3.39
CA SER A 335 21.74 5.33 -2.31
C SER A 335 21.39 4.77 -0.94
#